data_b15d378583de3f634af77bbd35ffb521
#
_entry.id   b15d378583de3f634af77bbd35ffb521
#
_cell.length_a   1.000
_cell.length_b   1.000
_cell.length_c   1.000
_cell.angle_alpha   90.00
_cell.angle_beta   90.00
_cell.angle_gamma   90.00
#
_symmetry.space_group_name_H-M   'P 1'
#
loop_
_entity.id
_entity.type
_entity.pdbx_description
1 polymer ?
#
loop_
_entity_poly.entity_id
_entity_poly.type
_entity_poly.pdbx_seq_one_letter_code
_entity_poly.pdbx_strand_id
1 'polypeptide(L)'
;MPTYNPSILISDCYGSAGSITFYHRDGKCRWRRRSSLSFTGTPAQCAALSVHRRALAAWRTIPDTEKERWHDIAKNVQPRRPPFDSGGHISGHNLFVSAYHGFVTLGDEHIPQPVEYHPFPVSVVEIVRVSVANISDLRLLLRLSMPLEREPERYALLCKVQLTEAGKGCNPGKMRNFLAEEVTKDDVAIGSGSSRPVALTIPVCTAFPEVSASSCSLHLRYMLIDRLTGYRSQCQKLSTVIGIA
;
A
#
# COMPACT_ATOMS: atom_id res chain seq x y z
N MET A 1 -3.93 -26.50 -4.76
CA MET A 1 -4.18 -26.82 -3.33
C MET A 1 -5.14 -28.00 -3.30
N PRO A 2 -4.87 -29.06 -2.52
CA PRO A 2 -5.77 -30.21 -2.46
C PRO A 2 -7.07 -29.80 -1.75
N THR A 3 -8.18 -30.22 -2.31
CA THR A 3 -9.54 -30.09 -1.76
C THR A 3 -9.89 -31.36 -1.01
N TYR A 4 -10.43 -31.23 0.16
CA TYR A 4 -10.95 -32.33 0.95
C TYR A 4 -12.47 -32.41 0.77
N ASN A 5 -12.97 -33.56 0.37
CA ASN A 5 -14.39 -33.83 0.39
C ASN A 5 -14.75 -34.50 1.73
N PRO A 6 -15.57 -33.86 2.58
CA PRO A 6 -15.95 -34.46 3.84
C PRO A 6 -16.68 -35.79 3.60
N SER A 7 -16.37 -36.79 4.42
CA SER A 7 -17.12 -38.05 4.43
C SER A 7 -18.41 -37.89 5.23
N ILE A 8 -19.33 -38.86 5.10
CA ILE A 8 -20.57 -38.94 5.89
C ILE A 8 -20.33 -38.84 7.40
N LEU A 9 -19.15 -39.27 7.87
CA LEU A 9 -18.78 -39.23 9.30
C LEU A 9 -18.15 -37.91 9.74
N ILE A 10 -17.63 -37.10 8.81
CA ILE A 10 -16.98 -35.81 9.09
C ILE A 10 -17.54 -34.81 8.13
N SER A 11 -18.62 -34.14 8.52
CA SER A 11 -19.32 -33.16 7.69
C SER A 11 -18.54 -31.87 7.52
N ASP A 12 -17.68 -31.53 8.49
CA ASP A 12 -16.92 -30.30 8.51
C ASP A 12 -15.64 -30.42 9.36
N CYS A 13 -14.55 -29.85 8.85
CA CYS A 13 -13.28 -29.79 9.57
C CYS A 13 -12.77 -28.33 9.62
N TYR A 14 -12.57 -27.84 10.82
CA TYR A 14 -12.00 -26.53 11.07
C TYR A 14 -10.97 -26.58 12.20
N GLY A 15 -9.84 -25.86 12.02
CA GLY A 15 -8.81 -25.79 13.03
C GLY A 15 -7.52 -26.50 12.65
N SER A 16 -6.69 -26.83 13.64
CA SER A 16 -5.37 -27.44 13.42
C SER A 16 -5.22 -28.73 14.18
N ALA A 17 -4.76 -29.76 13.49
CA ALA A 17 -4.41 -31.07 14.05
C ALA A 17 -2.96 -31.42 13.65
N GLY A 18 -2.05 -31.42 14.63
CA GLY A 18 -0.63 -31.68 14.38
C GLY A 18 -0.02 -30.75 13.33
N SER A 19 0.51 -31.32 12.26
CA SER A 19 1.15 -30.61 11.16
C SER A 19 0.17 -30.10 10.09
N ILE A 20 -1.14 -30.26 10.27
CA ILE A 20 -2.17 -29.94 9.29
C ILE A 20 -3.09 -28.87 9.86
N THR A 21 -3.48 -27.88 9.01
CA THR A 21 -4.53 -26.91 9.32
C THR A 21 -5.64 -27.07 8.28
N PHE A 22 -6.88 -27.22 8.78
CA PHE A 22 -8.11 -27.24 8.00
C PHE A 22 -8.75 -25.85 8.03
N TYR A 23 -9.26 -25.39 6.90
CA TYR A 23 -9.93 -24.10 6.76
C TYR A 23 -10.93 -24.11 5.63
N HIS A 24 -11.93 -23.20 5.70
CA HIS A 24 -12.89 -23.00 4.63
C HIS A 24 -12.43 -21.86 3.72
N ARG A 25 -12.59 -22.06 2.44
CA ARG A 25 -12.45 -21.05 1.43
C ARG A 25 -13.40 -21.32 0.28
N ASP A 26 -14.19 -20.32 -0.10
CA ASP A 26 -15.20 -20.42 -1.17
C ASP A 26 -16.20 -21.57 -0.91
N GLY A 27 -16.67 -21.73 0.35
CA GLY A 27 -17.58 -22.78 0.77
C GLY A 27 -17.01 -24.21 0.75
N LYS A 28 -15.72 -24.37 0.50
CA LYS A 28 -15.05 -25.68 0.42
C LYS A 28 -14.06 -25.85 1.56
N CYS A 29 -14.11 -27.02 2.23
CA CYS A 29 -13.11 -27.41 3.20
C CYS A 29 -11.77 -27.68 2.50
N ARG A 30 -10.70 -27.08 3.00
CA ARG A 30 -9.34 -27.23 2.47
C ARG A 30 -8.38 -27.50 3.61
N TRP A 31 -7.25 -28.11 3.30
CA TRP A 31 -6.19 -28.30 4.26
C TRP A 31 -4.85 -27.86 3.70
N ARG A 32 -3.96 -27.52 4.59
CA ARG A 32 -2.55 -27.22 4.28
C ARG A 32 -1.63 -27.78 5.35
N ARG A 33 -0.45 -28.18 4.95
CA ARG A 33 0.60 -28.52 5.90
C ARG A 33 1.07 -27.23 6.60
N ARG A 34 1.21 -27.28 7.91
CA ARG A 34 1.90 -26.22 8.67
C ARG A 34 3.39 -26.33 8.35
N SER A 35 3.95 -25.28 7.79
CA SER A 35 5.40 -25.15 7.71
C SER A 35 5.86 -24.44 8.98
N SER A 36 6.78 -25.03 9.73
CA SER A 36 7.56 -24.33 10.73
C SER A 36 8.59 -23.45 10.00
N LEU A 37 8.14 -22.31 9.50
CA LEU A 37 9.08 -21.35 8.90
C LEU A 37 9.77 -20.62 10.05
N SER A 38 11.06 -20.86 10.22
CA SER A 38 11.93 -19.91 10.89
C SER A 38 11.94 -18.64 10.00
N PHE A 39 11.35 -17.55 10.47
CA PHE A 39 11.32 -16.28 9.75
C PHE A 39 12.70 -15.61 9.90
N THR A 40 13.54 -15.80 8.92
CA THR A 40 14.78 -15.01 8.74
C THR A 40 14.46 -13.84 7.81
N GLY A 41 13.74 -12.85 8.32
CA GLY A 41 13.33 -11.71 7.51
C GLY A 41 14.47 -10.74 7.24
N THR A 42 14.44 -10.08 6.08
CA THR A 42 15.31 -8.93 5.83
C THR A 42 15.01 -7.81 6.85
N PRO A 43 15.94 -6.87 7.11
CA PRO A 43 15.68 -5.73 8.00
C PRO A 43 14.38 -4.98 7.68
N ALA A 44 14.08 -4.77 6.40
CA ALA A 44 12.84 -4.14 5.95
C ALA A 44 11.59 -4.95 6.28
N GLN A 45 11.64 -6.28 6.14
CA GLN A 45 10.55 -7.18 6.54
C GLN A 45 10.36 -7.21 8.04
N CYS A 46 11.44 -7.19 8.83
CA CYS A 46 11.38 -7.10 10.28
C CYS A 46 10.76 -5.79 10.74
N ALA A 47 11.14 -4.66 10.12
CA ALA A 47 10.53 -3.36 10.39
C ALA A 47 9.03 -3.35 10.09
N ALA A 48 8.60 -3.84 8.93
CA ALA A 48 7.19 -3.95 8.55
C ALA A 48 6.41 -4.85 9.52
N LEU A 49 7.00 -5.98 9.96
CA LEU A 49 6.40 -6.87 10.94
C LEU A 49 6.27 -6.22 12.32
N SER A 50 7.25 -5.42 12.73
CA SER A 50 7.20 -4.64 13.97
C SER A 50 6.01 -3.67 13.97
N VAL A 51 5.83 -2.90 12.91
CA VAL A 51 4.66 -2.02 12.75
C VAL A 51 3.36 -2.80 12.83
N HIS A 52 3.28 -3.94 12.13
CA HIS A 52 2.09 -4.79 12.16
C HIS A 52 1.78 -5.32 13.56
N ARG A 53 2.80 -5.77 14.31
CA ARG A 53 2.63 -6.22 15.71
C ARG A 53 2.14 -5.10 16.62
N ARG A 54 2.65 -3.87 16.46
CA ARG A 54 2.17 -2.70 17.19
C ARG A 54 0.70 -2.41 16.88
N ALA A 55 0.31 -2.45 15.61
CA ALA A 55 -1.09 -2.29 15.20
C ALA A 55 -2.00 -3.34 15.84
N LEU A 56 -1.58 -4.62 15.87
CA LEU A 56 -2.35 -5.69 16.51
C LEU A 56 -2.45 -5.50 18.04
N ALA A 57 -1.39 -5.04 18.69
CA ALA A 57 -1.41 -4.72 20.11
C ALA A 57 -2.37 -3.57 20.40
N ALA A 58 -2.30 -2.48 19.62
CA ALA A 58 -3.22 -1.34 19.74
C ALA A 58 -4.69 -1.76 19.54
N TRP A 59 -4.99 -2.61 18.55
CA TRP A 59 -6.35 -3.14 18.37
C TRP A 59 -6.91 -3.86 19.61
N ARG A 60 -6.07 -4.57 20.34
CA ARG A 60 -6.48 -5.29 21.56
C ARG A 60 -6.86 -4.36 22.70
N THR A 61 -6.29 -3.15 22.76
CA THR A 61 -6.54 -2.16 23.81
C THR A 61 -7.78 -1.30 23.53
N ILE A 62 -8.30 -1.29 22.31
CA ILE A 62 -9.48 -0.51 21.95
C ILE A 62 -10.73 -1.10 22.59
N PRO A 63 -11.65 -0.26 23.13
CA PRO A 63 -12.95 -0.71 23.65
C PRO A 63 -13.79 -1.42 22.58
N ASP A 64 -14.63 -2.36 23.00
CA ASP A 64 -15.46 -3.14 22.07
C ASP A 64 -16.45 -2.25 21.31
N THR A 65 -16.96 -1.18 21.92
CA THR A 65 -17.80 -0.16 21.25
C THR A 65 -17.11 0.52 20.08
N GLU A 66 -15.80 0.80 20.19
CA GLU A 66 -15.02 1.34 19.06
C GLU A 66 -14.74 0.28 18.00
N LYS A 67 -14.50 -1.00 18.41
CA LYS A 67 -14.35 -2.09 17.44
C LYS A 67 -15.60 -2.29 16.61
N GLU A 68 -16.79 -2.18 17.21
CA GLU A 68 -18.08 -2.21 16.50
C GLU A 68 -18.17 -1.08 15.47
N ARG A 69 -17.82 0.15 15.86
CA ARG A 69 -17.78 1.29 14.92
C ARG A 69 -16.81 1.03 13.74
N TRP A 70 -15.63 0.44 13.99
CA TRP A 70 -14.72 0.02 12.93
C TRP A 70 -15.34 -1.01 11.99
N HIS A 71 -16.11 -1.97 12.52
CA HIS A 71 -16.84 -2.95 11.72
C HIS A 71 -17.93 -2.31 10.86
N ASP A 72 -18.66 -1.34 11.39
CA ASP A 72 -19.69 -0.62 10.64
C ASP A 72 -19.11 0.23 9.52
N ILE A 73 -18.04 0.97 9.78
CA ILE A 73 -17.34 1.76 8.76
C ILE A 73 -16.80 0.84 7.65
N ALA A 74 -16.26 -0.31 8.02
CA ALA A 74 -15.67 -1.25 7.07
C ALA A 74 -16.68 -1.78 6.04
N LYS A 75 -17.97 -1.83 6.35
CA LYS A 75 -19.04 -2.22 5.41
C LYS A 75 -19.16 -1.25 4.23
N ASN A 76 -18.80 0.02 4.43
CA ASN A 76 -18.88 1.07 3.42
C ASN A 76 -17.60 1.22 2.59
N VAL A 77 -16.52 0.50 2.97
CA VAL A 77 -15.24 0.58 2.26
C VAL A 77 -15.27 -0.31 1.03
N GLN A 78 -15.03 0.27 -0.14
CA GLN A 78 -14.96 -0.50 -1.38
C GLN A 78 -13.81 -1.53 -1.34
N PRO A 79 -14.03 -2.77 -1.82
CA PRO A 79 -13.00 -3.78 -1.92
C PRO A 79 -11.82 -3.32 -2.77
N ARG A 80 -10.61 -3.61 -2.34
CA ARG A 80 -9.39 -3.18 -3.05
C ARG A 80 -8.97 -4.10 -4.20
N ARG A 81 -9.59 -5.27 -4.31
CA ARG A 81 -9.23 -6.31 -5.29
C ARG A 81 -10.47 -7.00 -5.84
N PRO A 82 -10.52 -7.25 -7.15
CA PRO A 82 -11.51 -8.15 -7.73
C PRO A 82 -11.23 -9.63 -7.33
N PRO A 83 -12.22 -10.52 -7.36
CA PRO A 83 -13.60 -10.20 -7.66
C PRO A 83 -14.25 -9.42 -6.49
N PHE A 84 -15.06 -8.42 -6.84
CA PHE A 84 -15.80 -7.60 -5.88
C PHE A 84 -17.09 -8.32 -5.48
N ASP A 85 -16.97 -9.59 -5.11
CA ASP A 85 -18.12 -10.39 -4.73
C ASP A 85 -18.80 -9.80 -3.49
N SER A 86 -20.08 -9.93 -3.41
CA SER A 86 -21.00 -9.37 -2.42
C SER A 86 -20.69 -9.70 -0.95
N GLY A 87 -19.67 -10.50 -0.68
CA GLY A 87 -19.14 -10.79 0.65
C GLY A 87 -17.74 -10.24 0.91
N GLY A 88 -17.15 -9.51 -0.03
CA GLY A 88 -15.72 -9.16 -0.04
C GLY A 88 -15.35 -7.84 0.65
N HIS A 89 -16.15 -7.30 1.56
CA HIS A 89 -15.76 -6.11 2.32
C HIS A 89 -14.61 -6.41 3.30
N ILE A 90 -13.80 -5.40 3.53
CA ILE A 90 -12.74 -5.47 4.53
C ILE A 90 -13.34 -5.60 5.93
N SER A 91 -12.72 -6.37 6.82
CA SER A 91 -13.14 -6.38 8.22
C SER A 91 -12.70 -5.10 8.94
N GLY A 92 -13.42 -4.68 9.99
CA GLY A 92 -13.04 -3.52 10.80
C GLY A 92 -11.63 -3.62 11.35
N HIS A 93 -11.22 -4.80 11.80
CA HIS A 93 -9.85 -5.07 12.20
C HIS A 93 -8.80 -4.79 11.09
N ASN A 94 -9.06 -5.25 9.87
CA ASN A 94 -8.15 -5.02 8.75
C ASN A 94 -8.14 -3.55 8.30
N LEU A 95 -9.27 -2.86 8.43
CA LEU A 95 -9.36 -1.43 8.15
C LEU A 95 -8.53 -0.63 9.16
N PHE A 96 -8.67 -0.93 10.45
CA PHE A 96 -7.86 -0.32 11.51
C PHE A 96 -6.36 -0.55 11.29
N VAL A 97 -5.95 -1.79 11.05
CA VAL A 97 -4.53 -2.13 10.78
C VAL A 97 -4.03 -1.36 9.55
N SER A 98 -4.85 -1.22 8.51
CA SER A 98 -4.48 -0.44 7.33
C SER A 98 -4.31 1.05 7.63
N ALA A 99 -5.19 1.64 8.45
CA ALA A 99 -5.11 3.03 8.90
C ALA A 99 -3.85 3.25 9.76
N TYR A 100 -3.60 2.36 10.70
CA TYR A 100 -2.38 2.40 11.54
C TYR A 100 -1.11 2.43 10.70
N HIS A 101 -1.01 1.53 9.71
CA HIS A 101 0.11 1.56 8.76
C HIS A 101 0.16 2.83 7.91
N GLY A 102 -0.99 3.46 7.64
CA GLY A 102 -1.07 4.75 6.97
C GLY A 102 -0.38 5.84 7.79
N PHE A 103 -0.75 6.00 9.06
CA PHE A 103 -0.15 6.96 9.96
C PHE A 103 1.35 6.74 10.13
N VAL A 104 1.78 5.51 10.40
CA VAL A 104 3.23 5.21 10.50
C VAL A 104 3.98 5.55 9.21
N THR A 105 3.37 5.38 8.04
CA THR A 105 3.98 5.80 6.76
C THR A 105 4.12 7.31 6.66
N LEU A 106 3.22 8.08 7.29
CA LEU A 106 3.28 9.54 7.37
C LEU A 106 4.24 10.06 8.45
N GLY A 107 4.86 9.16 9.23
CA GLY A 107 5.70 9.52 10.37
C GLY A 107 4.93 9.78 11.66
N ASP A 108 3.67 9.40 11.70
CA ASP A 108 2.79 9.58 12.84
C ASP A 108 2.54 8.23 13.54
N GLU A 109 2.57 8.22 14.88
CA GLU A 109 2.43 7.00 15.67
C GLU A 109 1.15 6.97 16.54
N HIS A 110 0.19 7.85 16.29
CA HIS A 110 -1.05 7.82 17.06
C HIS A 110 -1.96 6.63 16.66
N ILE A 111 -2.86 6.26 17.59
CA ILE A 111 -3.85 5.21 17.36
C ILE A 111 -4.98 5.78 16.48
N PRO A 112 -5.30 5.14 15.32
CA PRO A 112 -6.36 5.61 14.45
C PRO A 112 -7.72 5.61 15.15
N GLN A 113 -8.50 6.68 14.92
CA GLN A 113 -9.88 6.77 15.40
C GLN A 113 -10.86 6.27 14.33
N PRO A 114 -12.01 5.70 14.70
CA PRO A 114 -13.05 5.26 13.78
C PRO A 114 -13.80 6.45 13.17
N VAL A 115 -13.26 6.98 12.08
CA VAL A 115 -13.83 8.10 11.31
C VAL A 115 -14.55 7.57 10.10
N GLU A 116 -15.66 8.20 9.71
CA GLU A 116 -16.45 7.82 8.55
C GLU A 116 -15.58 7.73 7.29
N TYR A 117 -15.81 6.68 6.50
CA TYR A 117 -15.09 6.49 5.25
C TYR A 117 -15.70 7.34 4.14
N HIS A 118 -14.87 8.19 3.56
CA HIS A 118 -15.21 8.91 2.34
C HIS A 118 -14.40 8.34 1.16
N PRO A 119 -15.04 8.12 0.00
CA PRO A 119 -14.34 7.65 -1.19
C PRO A 119 -13.20 8.61 -1.57
N PHE A 120 -12.05 8.04 -1.92
CA PHE A 120 -10.92 8.84 -2.38
C PHE A 120 -11.23 9.53 -3.70
N PRO A 121 -10.73 10.76 -3.90
CA PRO A 121 -10.85 11.42 -5.19
C PRO A 121 -10.11 10.62 -6.27
N VAL A 122 -10.64 10.66 -7.48
CA VAL A 122 -9.90 10.14 -8.64
C VAL A 122 -8.65 11.00 -8.81
N SER A 123 -7.50 10.36 -8.77
CA SER A 123 -6.21 11.05 -8.88
C SER A 123 -5.44 10.56 -10.10
N VAL A 124 -4.78 11.49 -10.78
CA VAL A 124 -3.88 11.21 -11.90
C VAL A 124 -2.50 11.73 -11.54
N VAL A 125 -1.48 10.90 -11.73
CA VAL A 125 -0.08 11.29 -11.55
C VAL A 125 0.62 11.30 -12.90
N GLU A 126 1.21 12.44 -13.25
CA GLU A 126 2.01 12.63 -14.44
C GLU A 126 3.46 12.94 -14.04
N ILE A 127 4.42 12.41 -14.80
CA ILE A 127 5.82 12.75 -14.63
C ILE A 127 6.09 14.02 -15.47
N VAL A 128 6.36 15.11 -14.78
CA VAL A 128 6.63 16.41 -15.44
C VAL A 128 8.09 16.53 -15.82
N ARG A 129 8.98 16.14 -14.91
CA ARG A 129 10.43 16.26 -15.09
C ARG A 129 11.17 15.16 -14.37
N VAL A 130 12.25 14.71 -15.00
CA VAL A 130 13.24 13.82 -14.41
C VAL A 130 14.56 14.60 -14.35
N SER A 131 15.19 14.63 -13.19
CA SER A 131 16.48 15.29 -13.01
C SER A 131 17.34 14.49 -12.02
N VAL A 132 18.65 14.62 -12.16
CA VAL A 132 19.60 14.08 -11.19
C VAL A 132 19.81 15.17 -10.14
N ALA A 133 19.45 14.90 -8.89
CA ALA A 133 19.59 15.87 -7.81
C ALA A 133 21.02 15.92 -7.26
N ASN A 134 21.67 14.76 -7.17
CA ASN A 134 23.07 14.56 -6.80
C ASN A 134 23.63 13.43 -7.67
N ILE A 135 24.90 13.14 -7.56
CA ILE A 135 25.58 12.06 -8.34
C ILE A 135 24.87 10.70 -8.25
N SER A 136 24.06 10.49 -7.21
CA SER A 136 23.39 9.22 -6.92
C SER A 136 21.87 9.29 -6.76
N ASP A 137 21.27 10.47 -6.79
CA ASP A 137 19.85 10.64 -6.48
C ASP A 137 19.07 11.10 -7.71
N LEU A 138 18.02 10.35 -8.04
CA LEU A 138 17.08 10.69 -9.08
C LEU A 138 15.90 11.46 -8.46
N ARG A 139 15.66 12.68 -8.94
CA ARG A 139 14.52 13.49 -8.54
C ARG A 139 13.46 13.46 -9.65
N LEU A 140 12.29 12.93 -9.31
CA LEU A 140 11.11 12.96 -10.17
C LEU A 140 10.20 14.11 -9.71
N LEU A 141 9.93 15.03 -10.60
CA LEU A 141 8.88 16.03 -10.40
C LEU A 141 7.59 15.48 -10.98
N LEU A 142 6.61 15.28 -10.13
CA LEU A 142 5.32 14.71 -10.47
C LEU A 142 4.24 15.79 -10.37
N ARG A 143 3.25 15.71 -11.24
CA ARG A 143 2.02 16.48 -11.15
C ARG A 143 0.93 15.55 -10.63
N LEU A 144 0.39 15.86 -9.46
CA LEU A 144 -0.76 15.18 -8.89
C LEU A 144 -2.01 16.01 -9.19
N SER A 145 -2.89 15.50 -10.02
CA SER A 145 -4.16 16.13 -10.37
C SER A 145 -5.32 15.43 -9.66
N MET A 146 -6.18 16.23 -9.01
CA MET A 146 -7.38 15.76 -8.29
C MET A 146 -8.53 16.73 -8.56
N PRO A 147 -9.81 16.33 -8.40
CA PRO A 147 -10.95 17.25 -8.49
C PRO A 147 -10.83 18.43 -7.52
N LEU A 148 -11.22 19.62 -7.96
CA LEU A 148 -11.12 20.90 -7.22
C LEU A 148 -11.87 20.92 -5.87
N GLU A 149 -12.89 20.08 -5.70
CA GLU A 149 -13.79 20.07 -4.56
C GLU A 149 -13.17 19.52 -3.26
N ARG A 150 -11.93 19.03 -3.31
CA ARG A 150 -11.29 18.43 -2.13
C ARG A 150 -9.93 19.07 -1.88
N GLU A 151 -9.66 19.35 -0.62
CA GLU A 151 -8.38 19.89 -0.13
C GLU A 151 -7.23 18.97 -0.53
N PRO A 152 -6.39 19.35 -1.50
CA PRO A 152 -5.32 18.44 -1.96
C PRO A 152 -4.28 18.16 -0.86
N GLU A 153 -4.09 19.10 0.06
CA GLU A 153 -3.14 19.00 1.20
C GLU A 153 -3.50 17.90 2.20
N ARG A 154 -4.77 17.51 2.24
CA ARG A 154 -5.26 16.40 3.05
C ARG A 154 -4.63 15.06 2.65
N TYR A 155 -4.23 14.91 1.41
CA TYR A 155 -3.75 13.65 0.89
C TYR A 155 -2.24 13.66 0.65
N ALA A 156 -1.53 12.69 1.22
CA ALA A 156 -0.14 12.40 0.91
C ALA A 156 -0.05 11.37 -0.22
N LEU A 157 0.92 11.54 -1.11
CA LEU A 157 1.17 10.60 -2.21
C LEU A 157 2.26 9.60 -1.80
N LEU A 158 1.87 8.34 -1.63
CA LEU A 158 2.82 7.23 -1.43
C LEU A 158 3.11 6.57 -2.76
N CYS A 159 4.38 6.53 -3.12
CA CYS A 159 4.88 5.90 -4.32
C CYS A 159 5.66 4.62 -3.99
N LYS A 160 5.38 3.54 -4.72
CA LYS A 160 6.25 2.36 -4.78
C LYS A 160 6.96 2.37 -6.11
N VAL A 161 8.27 2.42 -6.06
CA VAL A 161 9.12 2.56 -7.24
C VAL A 161 9.99 1.34 -7.44
N GLN A 162 10.20 0.99 -8.69
CA GLN A 162 11.27 0.13 -9.13
C GLN A 162 11.88 0.73 -10.39
N LEU A 163 13.21 0.80 -10.42
CA LEU A 163 13.99 1.04 -11.61
C LEU A 163 14.52 -0.29 -12.14
N THR A 164 14.45 -0.49 -13.43
CA THR A 164 15.02 -1.65 -14.12
C THR A 164 15.75 -1.19 -15.38
N GLU A 165 16.65 -2.00 -15.90
CA GLU A 165 17.22 -1.74 -17.23
C GLU A 165 16.11 -1.60 -18.28
N ALA A 166 16.36 -0.82 -19.31
CA ALA A 166 15.37 -0.57 -20.36
C ALA A 166 14.88 -1.90 -20.97
N GLY A 167 13.55 -2.01 -21.08
CA GLY A 167 12.87 -3.21 -21.59
C GLY A 167 12.64 -4.34 -20.58
N LYS A 168 13.19 -4.27 -19.36
CA LYS A 168 12.89 -5.25 -18.32
C LYS A 168 11.55 -4.91 -17.59
N GLY A 169 10.79 -5.95 -17.29
CA GLY A 169 9.50 -5.85 -16.60
C GLY A 169 9.62 -5.58 -15.10
N CYS A 170 8.50 -5.18 -14.50
CA CYS A 170 8.38 -4.91 -13.07
C CYS A 170 8.35 -6.19 -12.24
N ASN A 171 9.16 -6.26 -11.19
CA ASN A 171 9.07 -7.26 -10.13
C ASN A 171 8.48 -6.61 -8.86
N PRO A 172 7.23 -6.90 -8.50
CA PRO A 172 6.58 -6.26 -7.35
C PRO A 172 7.32 -6.45 -6.01
N GLY A 173 8.06 -7.54 -5.86
CA GLY A 173 8.84 -7.82 -4.64
C GLY A 173 10.08 -6.94 -4.47
N LYS A 174 10.55 -6.32 -5.54
CA LYS A 174 11.71 -5.42 -5.54
C LYS A 174 11.35 -3.94 -5.47
N MET A 175 10.06 -3.60 -5.47
CA MET A 175 9.62 -2.21 -5.34
C MET A 175 9.94 -1.63 -3.96
N ARG A 176 10.36 -0.36 -3.91
CA ARG A 176 10.65 0.41 -2.70
C ARG A 176 9.60 1.50 -2.49
N ASN A 177 9.28 1.79 -1.22
CA ASN A 177 8.31 2.80 -0.85
C ASN A 177 9.00 4.15 -0.66
N PHE A 178 8.43 5.20 -1.23
CA PHE A 178 8.85 6.58 -1.05
C PHE A 178 7.60 7.44 -0.84
N LEU A 179 7.66 8.35 0.11
CA LEU A 179 6.64 9.36 0.29
C LEU A 179 7.02 10.58 -0.55
N ALA A 180 6.10 11.08 -1.38
CA ALA A 180 6.35 12.28 -2.16
C ALA A 180 6.31 13.52 -1.25
N GLU A 181 7.26 14.42 -1.47
CA GLU A 181 7.39 15.69 -0.77
C GLU A 181 6.63 16.79 -1.53
N GLU A 182 6.09 17.73 -0.80
CA GLU A 182 5.46 18.92 -1.40
C GLU A 182 6.54 19.84 -1.92
N VAL A 183 6.34 20.34 -3.13
CA VAL A 183 7.26 21.30 -3.76
C VAL A 183 6.59 22.67 -3.74
N THR A 184 7.35 23.69 -3.38
CA THR A 184 6.89 25.07 -3.45
C THR A 184 6.56 25.48 -4.88
N LYS A 185 5.52 26.29 -5.07
CA LYS A 185 5.02 26.68 -6.41
C LYS A 185 6.05 27.41 -7.27
N ASP A 186 7.09 27.97 -6.66
CA ASP A 186 8.15 28.71 -7.34
C ASP A 186 9.05 27.83 -8.21
N ASP A 187 9.13 26.54 -7.93
CA ASP A 187 9.96 25.58 -8.67
C ASP A 187 9.34 25.11 -9.97
N VAL A 188 8.05 25.36 -10.20
CA VAL A 188 7.34 24.83 -11.38
C VAL A 188 6.23 25.78 -11.84
N ALA A 189 6.31 26.29 -13.06
CA ALA A 189 5.21 26.93 -13.77
C ALA A 189 4.12 25.87 -14.10
N ILE A 190 3.34 25.49 -13.11
CA ILE A 190 2.19 24.60 -13.29
C ILE A 190 0.97 25.48 -13.45
N GLY A 191 0.28 25.33 -14.59
CA GLY A 191 -0.93 26.08 -14.90
C GLY A 191 -1.96 26.03 -13.77
N SER A 192 -2.72 27.07 -13.64
CA SER A 192 -3.81 27.23 -12.67
C SER A 192 -4.82 26.08 -12.83
N GLY A 193 -4.98 25.26 -11.79
CA GLY A 193 -5.93 24.17 -11.79
C GLY A 193 -5.81 23.30 -10.54
N SER A 194 -6.61 22.26 -10.45
CA SER A 194 -6.66 21.27 -9.37
C SER A 194 -5.42 20.37 -9.29
N SER A 195 -4.29 20.82 -9.80
CA SER A 195 -3.04 20.05 -9.83
C SER A 195 -2.00 20.63 -8.88
N ARG A 196 -1.29 19.72 -8.21
CA ARG A 196 -0.24 20.03 -7.23
C ARG A 196 1.08 19.40 -7.66
N PRO A 197 2.19 20.17 -7.66
CA PRO A 197 3.52 19.61 -7.85
C PRO A 197 3.98 18.86 -6.60
N VAL A 198 4.52 17.68 -6.79
CA VAL A 198 5.16 16.90 -5.72
C VAL A 198 6.48 16.34 -6.23
N ALA A 199 7.48 16.29 -5.39
CA ALA A 199 8.78 15.71 -5.72
C ALA A 199 8.94 14.33 -5.10
N LEU A 200 9.62 13.46 -5.81
CA LEU A 200 10.00 12.15 -5.33
C LEU A 200 11.51 11.99 -5.50
N THR A 201 12.25 11.93 -4.40
CA THR A 201 13.70 11.71 -4.39
C THR A 201 13.97 10.23 -4.20
N ILE A 202 14.71 9.64 -5.15
CA ILE A 202 15.02 8.21 -5.18
C ILE A 202 16.54 8.05 -5.10
N PRO A 203 17.07 7.52 -4.00
CA PRO A 203 18.50 7.24 -3.88
C PRO A 203 18.85 5.99 -4.71
N VAL A 204 19.24 6.19 -5.98
CA VAL A 204 19.40 5.10 -6.95
C VAL A 204 20.48 4.12 -6.50
N CYS A 205 21.63 4.59 -6.06
CA CYS A 205 22.76 3.72 -5.68
C CYS A 205 22.42 2.79 -4.51
N THR A 206 21.62 3.25 -3.55
CA THR A 206 21.24 2.44 -2.38
C THR A 206 19.97 1.61 -2.60
N ALA A 207 18.99 2.16 -3.32
CA ALA A 207 17.73 1.50 -3.56
C ALA A 207 17.77 0.51 -4.73
N PHE A 208 18.55 0.82 -5.77
CA PHE A 208 18.63 0.07 -7.03
C PHE A 208 20.06 -0.04 -7.56
N PRO A 209 20.99 -0.68 -6.82
CA PRO A 209 22.43 -0.73 -7.19
C PRO A 209 22.69 -1.46 -8.51
N GLU A 210 21.73 -2.22 -9.00
CA GLU A 210 21.79 -2.96 -10.26
C GLU A 210 21.50 -2.10 -11.51
N VAL A 211 21.09 -0.83 -11.33
CA VAL A 211 20.73 0.07 -12.43
C VAL A 211 21.90 1.04 -12.70
N SER A 212 22.66 0.75 -13.75
CA SER A 212 23.83 1.55 -14.15
C SER A 212 23.69 2.22 -15.52
N ALA A 213 22.52 2.13 -16.15
CA ALA A 213 22.34 2.56 -17.54
C ALA A 213 21.90 4.02 -17.63
N SER A 214 22.33 4.70 -18.69
CA SER A 214 21.86 6.04 -19.07
C SER A 214 20.35 6.12 -19.38
N SER A 215 19.72 4.98 -19.59
CA SER A 215 18.25 4.86 -19.71
C SER A 215 17.74 3.69 -18.91
N CYS A 216 16.64 3.87 -18.22
CA CYS A 216 16.00 2.80 -17.44
C CYS A 216 14.47 2.83 -17.58
N SER A 217 13.84 1.70 -17.28
CA SER A 217 12.39 1.61 -17.14
C SER A 217 12.00 1.95 -15.70
N LEU A 218 11.20 2.99 -15.53
CA LEU A 218 10.59 3.37 -14.27
C LEU A 218 9.23 2.69 -14.14
N HIS A 219 9.07 1.90 -13.10
CA HIS A 219 7.80 1.32 -12.71
C HIS A 219 7.33 1.96 -11.42
N LEU A 220 6.24 2.72 -11.52
CA LEU A 220 5.65 3.47 -10.43
C LEU A 220 4.28 2.86 -10.08
N ARG A 221 4.06 2.62 -8.80
CA ARG A 221 2.73 2.38 -8.25
C ARG A 221 2.47 3.44 -7.22
N TYR A 222 1.33 4.10 -7.31
CA TYR A 222 1.01 5.18 -6.40
C TYR A 222 -0.36 4.99 -5.76
N MET A 223 -0.50 5.55 -4.58
CA MET A 223 -1.74 5.60 -3.80
C MET A 223 -1.76 6.85 -2.94
N LEU A 224 -2.95 7.34 -2.67
CA LEU A 224 -3.16 8.42 -1.71
C LEU A 224 -3.29 7.85 -0.30
N ILE A 225 -2.75 8.59 0.68
CA ILE A 225 -2.99 8.36 2.11
C ILE A 225 -3.70 9.61 2.63
N ASP A 226 -4.86 9.43 3.24
CA ASP A 226 -5.55 10.51 3.94
C ASP A 226 -4.81 10.80 5.26
N ARG A 227 -4.32 12.01 5.43
CA ARG A 227 -3.57 12.45 6.62
C ARG A 227 -4.41 12.47 7.90
N LEU A 228 -5.74 12.62 7.78
CA LEU A 228 -6.64 12.66 8.93
C LEU A 228 -7.05 11.27 9.42
N THR A 229 -7.19 10.31 8.50
CA THR A 229 -7.74 8.98 8.84
C THR A 229 -6.73 7.85 8.71
N GLY A 230 -5.59 8.08 8.06
CA GLY A 230 -4.64 7.05 7.69
C GLY A 230 -5.15 6.08 6.61
N TYR A 231 -6.35 6.29 6.08
CA TYR A 231 -6.90 5.42 5.04
C TYR A 231 -6.09 5.55 3.75
N ARG A 232 -6.11 4.49 2.94
CA ARG A 232 -5.34 4.42 1.69
C ARG A 232 -6.27 4.17 0.52
N SER A 233 -6.03 4.89 -0.58
CA SER A 233 -6.72 4.66 -1.84
C SER A 233 -6.34 3.34 -2.49
N GLN A 234 -7.02 3.02 -3.58
CA GLN A 234 -6.59 1.96 -4.49
C GLN A 234 -5.23 2.32 -5.11
N CYS A 235 -4.42 1.28 -5.39
CA CYS A 235 -3.12 1.44 -6.00
C CYS A 235 -3.25 1.55 -7.51
N GLN A 236 -2.73 2.63 -8.06
CA GLN A 236 -2.63 2.85 -9.51
C GLN A 236 -1.20 2.53 -10.00
N LYS A 237 -1.04 2.33 -11.31
CA LYS A 237 0.23 1.92 -11.92
C LYS A 237 0.58 2.86 -13.07
N LEU A 238 1.84 3.22 -13.15
CA LEU A 238 2.45 3.94 -14.26
C LEU A 238 3.79 3.29 -14.59
N SER A 239 4.08 3.07 -15.86
CA SER A 239 5.37 2.57 -16.29
C SER A 239 5.82 3.37 -17.51
N THR A 240 7.07 3.83 -17.50
CA THR A 240 7.65 4.61 -18.59
C THR A 240 9.15 4.38 -18.65
N VAL A 241 9.74 4.71 -19.78
CA VAL A 241 11.21 4.75 -19.94
C VAL A 241 11.67 6.17 -19.64
N ILE A 242 12.69 6.29 -18.82
CA ILE A 242 13.30 7.56 -18.44
C ILE A 242 14.78 7.55 -18.83
N GLY A 243 15.28 8.68 -19.34
CA GLY A 243 16.71 8.92 -19.49
C GLY A 243 17.28 9.44 -18.17
N ILE A 244 18.39 8.88 -17.73
CA ILE A 244 19.18 9.40 -16.62
C ILE A 244 20.36 10.09 -17.29
N ALA A 245 20.21 11.40 -17.60
CA ALA A 245 21.24 12.22 -18.21
C ALA A 245 22.14 12.83 -17.14
#